data_24750ded9b8c477cec247277f169a162
#
_entry.id   24750ded9b8c477cec247277f169a162
#
_cell.length_a   1.000
_cell.length_b   1.000
_cell.length_c   1.000
_cell.angle_alpha   90.00
_cell.angle_beta   90.00
_cell.angle_gamma   90.00
#
_symmetry.space_group_name_H-M   'P 1'
#
loop_
_entity.id
_entity.type
_entity.pdbx_description
1 polymer ?
#
loop_
_entity_poly.entity_id
_entity_poly.type
_entity_poly.pdbx_seq_one_letter_code
_entity_poly.pdbx_strand_id
1 'polypeptide(L)'
;GQIALDKLGIKVDNYFASEIDKYAIQVTQKNYPNTIQVGGVEFVTKEMINHKIDLIYGGSPCQSFSRAGDGTGFYGKSKLFWEFVRVLKETKPAYFLLENVVMKKEWERVITDALGVEPIKINSSLVSAQNRNRLYWTNIPNVYQPKDKGVSLQDILFRDVDEKYYLTEKGSKYITDNTRLKKKFTALNGGKALTLMSQYNQSK
;
A
#
# COMPACT_ATOMS: atom_id res chain seq x y z
N GLY A 1 8.50 2.57 -0.49
CA GLY A 1 9.55 2.82 0.51
C GLY A 1 10.68 3.63 -0.06
N GLN A 2 11.43 3.12 -1.05
CA GLN A 2 12.61 3.80 -1.60
C GLN A 2 12.34 5.26 -1.98
N ILE A 3 11.28 5.54 -2.75
CA ILE A 3 10.88 6.92 -3.09
C ILE A 3 10.70 7.81 -1.85
N ALA A 4 10.20 7.26 -0.75
CA ALA A 4 10.02 8.04 0.48
C ALA A 4 11.37 8.35 1.14
N LEU A 5 12.28 7.39 1.16
CA LEU A 5 13.64 7.57 1.69
C LEU A 5 14.42 8.60 0.86
N ASP A 6 14.34 8.52 -0.48
CA ASP A 6 14.95 9.48 -1.40
C ASP A 6 14.43 10.92 -1.16
N LYS A 7 13.11 11.06 -1.03
CA LYS A 7 12.49 12.38 -0.76
C LYS A 7 12.87 12.96 0.59
N LEU A 8 13.24 12.11 1.54
CA LEU A 8 13.73 12.51 2.86
C LEU A 8 15.27 12.73 2.88
N GLY A 9 15.96 12.49 1.77
CA GLY A 9 17.43 12.58 1.69
C GLY A 9 18.15 11.50 2.52
N ILE A 10 17.45 10.40 2.83
CA ILE A 10 18.03 9.30 3.60
C ILE A 10 18.83 8.41 2.65
N LYS A 11 20.15 8.37 2.86
CA LYS A 11 21.03 7.47 2.13
C LYS A 11 20.79 6.01 2.54
N VAL A 12 20.61 5.15 1.55
CA VAL A 12 20.42 3.71 1.74
C VAL A 12 21.58 2.98 1.09
N ASP A 13 22.36 2.25 1.89
CA ASP A 13 23.51 1.49 1.39
C ASP A 13 23.04 0.17 0.74
N ASN A 14 22.12 -0.55 1.38
CA ASN A 14 21.55 -1.78 0.86
C ASN A 14 20.03 -1.75 1.00
N TYR A 15 19.33 -2.06 -0.08
CA TYR A 15 17.89 -2.17 -0.11
C TYR A 15 17.46 -3.55 -0.58
N PHE A 16 16.87 -4.31 0.33
CA PHE A 16 16.35 -5.64 0.06
C PHE A 16 14.85 -5.56 -0.21
N ALA A 17 14.36 -6.26 -1.22
CA ALA A 17 12.95 -6.34 -1.54
C ALA A 17 12.50 -7.80 -1.63
N SER A 18 11.50 -8.15 -0.82
CA SER A 18 10.80 -9.43 -0.92
C SER A 18 9.53 -9.23 -1.74
N GLU A 19 9.55 -9.70 -2.97
CA GLU A 19 8.47 -9.58 -3.95
C GLU A 19 8.47 -10.81 -4.87
N ILE A 20 7.30 -11.26 -5.29
CA ILE A 20 7.12 -12.40 -6.19
C ILE A 20 6.44 -12.03 -7.51
N ASP A 21 5.80 -10.85 -7.58
CA ASP A 21 5.19 -10.36 -8.81
C ASP A 21 6.27 -9.87 -9.78
N LYS A 22 6.38 -10.55 -10.92
CA LYS A 22 7.39 -10.24 -11.94
C LYS A 22 7.31 -8.82 -12.48
N TYR A 23 6.12 -8.25 -12.56
CA TYR A 23 5.96 -6.89 -13.09
C TYR A 23 6.33 -5.84 -12.04
N ALA A 24 6.01 -6.08 -10.77
CA ALA A 24 6.46 -5.24 -9.67
C ALA A 24 7.99 -5.25 -9.56
N ILE A 25 8.62 -6.43 -9.70
CA ILE A 25 10.08 -6.58 -9.74
C ILE A 25 10.67 -5.79 -10.92
N GLN A 26 10.12 -5.93 -12.13
CA GLN A 26 10.60 -5.20 -13.32
C GLN A 26 10.53 -3.68 -13.13
N VAL A 27 9.43 -3.16 -12.57
CA VAL A 27 9.26 -1.73 -12.30
C VAL A 27 10.28 -1.28 -11.25
N THR A 28 10.49 -2.08 -10.20
CA THR A 28 11.48 -1.78 -9.17
C THR A 28 12.89 -1.73 -9.76
N GLN A 29 13.30 -2.76 -10.51
CA GLN A 29 14.64 -2.82 -11.10
C GLN A 29 14.88 -1.72 -12.14
N LYS A 30 13.85 -1.29 -12.86
CA LYS A 30 13.96 -0.17 -13.80
C LYS A 30 14.23 1.16 -13.08
N ASN A 31 13.60 1.41 -11.95
CA ASN A 31 13.72 2.67 -11.21
C ASN A 31 14.87 2.63 -10.18
N TYR A 32 15.16 1.46 -9.65
CA TYR A 32 16.14 1.22 -8.59
C TYR A 32 16.94 -0.06 -8.89
N PRO A 33 17.88 -0.01 -9.86
CA PRO A 33 18.58 -1.19 -10.34
C PRO A 33 19.44 -1.89 -9.27
N ASN A 34 19.83 -1.16 -8.22
CA ASN A 34 20.62 -1.70 -7.10
C ASN A 34 19.77 -2.39 -6.02
N THR A 35 18.44 -2.49 -6.19
CA THR A 35 17.59 -3.23 -5.26
C THR A 35 17.90 -4.72 -5.31
N ILE A 36 18.18 -5.31 -4.16
CA ILE A 36 18.48 -6.73 -4.01
C ILE A 36 17.15 -7.49 -3.82
N GLN A 37 16.74 -8.26 -4.83
CA GLN A 37 15.52 -9.09 -4.73
C GLN A 37 15.82 -10.36 -3.94
N VAL A 38 15.03 -10.64 -2.90
CA VAL A 38 15.19 -11.81 -2.04
C VAL A 38 14.04 -12.83 -2.16
N GLY A 39 13.15 -12.64 -3.14
CA GLY A 39 12.07 -13.59 -3.43
C GLY A 39 10.90 -13.52 -2.45
N GLY A 40 10.22 -14.64 -2.26
CA GLY A 40 9.06 -14.73 -1.36
C GLY A 40 9.45 -14.59 0.10
N VAL A 41 8.65 -13.88 0.88
CA VAL A 41 8.93 -13.58 2.29
C VAL A 41 9.04 -14.84 3.16
N GLU A 42 8.41 -15.93 2.75
CA GLU A 42 8.48 -17.23 3.42
C GLU A 42 9.90 -17.83 3.44
N PHE A 43 10.74 -17.42 2.49
CA PHE A 43 12.11 -17.93 2.34
C PHE A 43 13.16 -16.96 2.86
N VAL A 44 12.77 -15.74 3.21
CA VAL A 44 13.71 -14.74 3.73
C VAL A 44 14.20 -15.13 5.10
N THR A 45 15.53 -15.23 5.27
CA THR A 45 16.18 -15.49 6.56
C THR A 45 17.23 -14.43 6.85
N LYS A 46 17.63 -14.32 8.11
CA LYS A 46 18.70 -13.42 8.55
C LYS A 46 20.03 -13.75 7.84
N GLU A 47 20.32 -15.03 7.65
CA GLU A 47 21.53 -15.52 6.98
C GLU A 47 21.57 -15.13 5.50
N MET A 48 20.42 -15.20 4.82
CA MET A 48 20.29 -14.77 3.42
C MET A 48 20.55 -13.27 3.28
N ILE A 49 20.06 -12.46 4.19
CA ILE A 49 20.27 -11.01 4.17
C ILE A 49 21.74 -10.67 4.49
N ASN A 50 22.35 -11.36 5.47
CA ASN A 50 23.73 -11.18 5.93
C ASN A 50 24.16 -9.72 6.14
N HIS A 51 23.24 -8.86 6.52
CA HIS A 51 23.46 -7.46 6.84
C HIS A 51 22.65 -7.07 8.07
N LYS A 52 23.12 -6.07 8.80
CA LYS A 52 22.30 -5.41 9.80
C LYS A 52 21.19 -4.64 9.11
N ILE A 53 19.96 -4.87 9.53
CA ILE A 53 18.79 -4.16 9.02
C ILE A 53 18.45 -3.05 10.00
N ASP A 54 18.36 -1.81 9.52
CA ASP A 54 17.97 -0.67 10.34
C ASP A 54 16.47 -0.40 10.27
N LEU A 55 15.83 -0.67 9.12
CA LEU A 55 14.42 -0.46 8.90
C LEU A 55 13.80 -1.61 8.11
N ILE A 56 12.69 -2.16 8.61
CA ILE A 56 11.81 -3.03 7.84
C ILE A 56 10.47 -2.33 7.66
N TYR A 57 9.97 -2.30 6.44
CA TYR A 57 8.57 -1.95 6.21
C TYR A 57 7.91 -2.96 5.28
N GLY A 58 6.62 -3.15 5.45
CA GLY A 58 5.86 -4.10 4.67
C GLY A 58 4.37 -3.81 4.68
N GLY A 59 3.67 -4.51 3.80
CA GLY A 59 2.22 -4.55 3.76
C GLY A 59 1.79 -5.97 3.47
N SER A 60 1.30 -6.69 4.47
CA SER A 60 0.81 -8.04 4.25
C SER A 60 -0.48 -8.03 3.41
N PRO A 61 -0.74 -9.07 2.60
CA PRO A 61 -1.96 -9.13 1.79
C PRO A 61 -3.21 -8.90 2.64
N CYS A 62 -4.08 -7.99 2.17
CA CYS A 62 -5.28 -7.58 2.88
C CYS A 62 -6.55 -8.34 2.45
N GLN A 63 -6.43 -9.32 1.54
CA GLN A 63 -7.59 -9.98 0.92
C GLN A 63 -8.52 -10.65 1.93
N SER A 64 -7.97 -11.19 3.00
CA SER A 64 -8.74 -11.82 4.08
C SER A 64 -9.20 -10.86 5.18
N PHE A 65 -8.69 -9.62 5.22
CA PHE A 65 -9.06 -8.59 6.20
C PHE A 65 -9.99 -7.52 5.64
N SER A 66 -10.03 -7.33 4.31
CA SER A 66 -10.80 -6.25 3.72
C SER A 66 -12.29 -6.57 3.70
N ARG A 67 -13.14 -5.52 3.71
CA ARG A 67 -14.59 -5.67 3.55
C ARG A 67 -15.00 -6.28 2.19
N ALA A 68 -14.13 -6.21 1.19
CA ALA A 68 -14.32 -6.77 -0.14
C ALA A 68 -13.61 -8.13 -0.31
N GLY A 69 -12.95 -8.64 0.72
CA GLY A 69 -12.25 -9.92 0.74
C GLY A 69 -13.13 -11.07 1.22
N ASP A 70 -12.51 -12.24 1.36
CA ASP A 70 -13.18 -13.49 1.76
C ASP A 70 -13.51 -13.57 3.28
N GLY A 71 -13.02 -12.62 4.07
CA GLY A 71 -13.28 -12.54 5.50
C GLY A 71 -12.63 -13.64 6.34
N THR A 72 -11.67 -14.41 5.78
CA THR A 72 -11.01 -15.53 6.47
C THR A 72 -9.95 -15.11 7.50
N GLY A 73 -9.65 -13.80 7.59
CA GLY A 73 -8.69 -13.26 8.56
C GLY A 73 -7.28 -13.81 8.33
N PHE A 74 -6.68 -14.40 9.37
CA PHE A 74 -5.30 -14.93 9.32
C PHE A 74 -5.16 -16.30 8.66
N TYR A 75 -6.26 -16.97 8.28
CA TYR A 75 -6.22 -18.31 7.66
C TYR A 75 -5.94 -18.29 6.14
N GLY A 76 -6.21 -17.18 5.46
CA GLY A 76 -5.98 -17.01 4.02
C GLY A 76 -4.58 -16.50 3.69
N LYS A 77 -4.48 -15.74 2.59
CA LYS A 77 -3.24 -15.07 2.17
C LYS A 77 -2.68 -14.12 3.23
N SER A 78 -3.50 -13.65 4.15
CA SER A 78 -3.09 -12.81 5.28
C SER A 78 -2.21 -13.53 6.30
N LYS A 79 -2.03 -14.87 6.20
CA LYS A 79 -1.02 -15.62 6.98
C LYS A 79 0.40 -15.05 6.78
N LEU A 80 0.67 -14.42 5.65
CA LEU A 80 1.96 -13.76 5.37
C LEU A 80 2.28 -12.60 6.34
N PHE A 81 1.30 -12.12 7.10
CA PHE A 81 1.57 -11.25 8.24
C PHE A 81 2.53 -11.91 9.26
N TRP A 82 2.36 -13.18 9.53
CA TRP A 82 3.23 -13.91 10.46
C TRP A 82 4.66 -14.07 9.95
N GLU A 83 4.84 -14.12 8.61
CA GLU A 83 6.17 -14.08 8.01
C GLU A 83 6.85 -12.72 8.22
N PHE A 84 6.11 -11.62 8.11
CA PHE A 84 6.62 -10.30 8.49
C PHE A 84 7.07 -10.28 9.96
N VAL A 85 6.25 -10.82 10.88
CA VAL A 85 6.59 -10.90 12.31
C VAL A 85 7.81 -11.80 12.54
N ARG A 86 7.94 -12.91 11.81
CA ARG A 86 9.10 -13.79 11.87
C ARG A 86 10.38 -13.06 11.47
N VAL A 87 10.38 -12.45 10.29
CA VAL A 87 11.54 -11.70 9.78
C VAL A 87 11.91 -10.55 10.74
N LEU A 88 10.90 -9.84 11.29
CA LEU A 88 11.12 -8.79 12.28
C LEU A 88 11.84 -9.32 13.54
N LYS A 89 11.44 -10.48 14.04
CA LYS A 89 12.06 -11.13 15.22
C LYS A 89 13.47 -11.63 14.94
N GLU A 90 13.73 -12.17 13.75
CA GLU A 90 15.03 -12.70 13.35
C GLU A 90 16.05 -11.58 13.14
N THR A 91 15.67 -10.53 12.41
CA THR A 91 16.59 -9.45 12.02
C THR A 91 16.73 -8.36 13.05
N LYS A 92 15.75 -8.18 13.94
CA LYS A 92 15.73 -7.18 15.03
C LYS A 92 16.14 -5.79 14.56
N PRO A 93 15.44 -5.20 13.59
CA PRO A 93 15.77 -3.87 13.09
C PRO A 93 15.52 -2.79 14.16
N ALA A 94 16.20 -1.64 14.03
CA ALA A 94 15.93 -0.51 14.91
C ALA A 94 14.50 0.03 14.74
N TYR A 95 14.02 0.04 13.51
CA TYR A 95 12.68 0.53 13.16
C TYR A 95 11.90 -0.45 12.30
N PHE A 96 10.59 -0.40 12.43
CA PHE A 96 9.69 -1.10 11.52
C PHE A 96 8.46 -0.25 11.20
N LEU A 97 7.82 -0.56 10.08
CA LEU A 97 6.52 -0.04 9.68
C LEU A 97 5.73 -1.12 8.95
N LEU A 98 4.56 -1.45 9.46
CA LEU A 98 3.58 -2.31 8.77
C LEU A 98 2.38 -1.47 8.32
N GLU A 99 2.01 -1.56 7.04
CA GLU A 99 0.78 -0.96 6.50
C GLU A 99 -0.27 -2.04 6.28
N ASN A 100 -1.53 -1.73 6.61
CA ASN A 100 -2.65 -2.56 6.20
C ASN A 100 -3.95 -1.75 6.04
N VAL A 101 -4.98 -2.40 5.51
CA VAL A 101 -6.31 -1.80 5.38
C VAL A 101 -6.97 -1.62 6.76
N VAL A 102 -7.97 -0.74 6.83
CA VAL A 102 -8.87 -0.71 7.99
C VAL A 102 -9.67 -2.01 8.01
N MET A 103 -9.62 -2.71 9.12
CA MET A 103 -10.18 -4.04 9.34
C MET A 103 -11.06 -4.11 10.58
N LYS A 104 -11.60 -5.30 10.89
CA LYS A 104 -12.33 -5.55 12.14
C LYS A 104 -11.39 -5.36 13.34
N LYS A 105 -11.93 -4.86 14.45
CA LYS A 105 -11.16 -4.59 15.66
C LYS A 105 -10.48 -5.83 16.25
N GLU A 106 -11.08 -6.98 16.15
CA GLU A 106 -10.49 -8.25 16.58
C GLU A 106 -9.19 -8.59 15.84
N TRP A 107 -9.14 -8.34 14.51
CA TRP A 107 -7.93 -8.56 13.72
C TRP A 107 -6.88 -7.47 13.94
N GLU A 108 -7.32 -6.22 14.07
CA GLU A 108 -6.44 -5.10 14.44
C GLU A 108 -5.73 -5.39 15.76
N ARG A 109 -6.46 -5.97 16.75
CA ARG A 109 -5.92 -6.34 18.05
C ARG A 109 -4.84 -7.42 17.94
N VAL A 110 -5.04 -8.46 17.14
CA VAL A 110 -4.04 -9.51 16.93
C VAL A 110 -2.73 -8.92 16.36
N ILE A 111 -2.81 -8.00 15.41
CA ILE A 111 -1.62 -7.33 14.85
C ILE A 111 -0.96 -6.46 15.92
N THR A 112 -1.74 -5.68 16.65
CA THR A 112 -1.28 -4.83 17.75
C THR A 112 -0.53 -5.63 18.81
N ASP A 113 -1.11 -6.74 19.26
CA ASP A 113 -0.50 -7.61 20.29
C ASP A 113 0.79 -8.26 19.78
N ALA A 114 0.84 -8.65 18.50
CA ALA A 114 2.03 -9.26 17.90
C ALA A 114 3.20 -8.27 17.72
N LEU A 115 2.90 -6.99 17.43
CA LEU A 115 3.90 -5.95 17.16
C LEU A 115 4.19 -5.08 18.39
N GLY A 116 3.34 -5.10 19.41
CA GLY A 116 3.50 -4.35 20.65
C GLY A 116 3.29 -2.84 20.50
N VAL A 117 2.64 -2.37 19.44
CA VAL A 117 2.37 -0.95 19.19
C VAL A 117 0.96 -0.76 18.66
N GLU A 118 0.29 0.33 19.03
CA GLU A 118 -1.03 0.68 18.50
C GLU A 118 -0.92 1.24 17.06
N PRO A 119 -1.92 1.00 16.20
CA PRO A 119 -1.90 1.52 14.86
C PRO A 119 -2.28 3.00 14.79
N ILE A 120 -1.62 3.73 13.90
CA ILE A 120 -2.00 5.08 13.52
C ILE A 120 -2.84 4.99 12.24
N LYS A 121 -4.06 5.50 12.29
CA LYS A 121 -4.93 5.56 11.11
C LYS A 121 -4.64 6.84 10.32
N ILE A 122 -4.20 6.69 9.08
CA ILE A 122 -3.93 7.81 8.17
C ILE A 122 -4.75 7.65 6.89
N ASN A 123 -5.35 8.75 6.45
CA ASN A 123 -5.97 8.83 5.14
C ASN A 123 -5.03 9.58 4.19
N SER A 124 -4.69 8.95 3.06
CA SER A 124 -3.85 9.60 2.05
C SER A 124 -4.48 10.88 1.46
N SER A 125 -5.80 11.06 1.61
CA SER A 125 -6.48 12.29 1.19
C SER A 125 -5.95 13.57 1.85
N LEU A 126 -5.28 13.45 2.98
CA LEU A 126 -4.63 14.59 3.63
C LEU A 126 -3.44 15.14 2.84
N VAL A 127 -2.80 14.31 2.01
CA VAL A 127 -1.57 14.68 1.26
C VAL A 127 -1.64 14.37 -0.22
N SER A 128 -2.77 13.85 -0.70
CA SER A 128 -2.97 13.47 -2.10
C SER A 128 -4.44 13.63 -2.51
N ALA A 129 -4.69 13.52 -3.80
CA ALA A 129 -6.06 13.54 -4.34
C ALA A 129 -6.84 12.24 -4.10
N GLN A 130 -6.26 11.22 -3.47
CA GLN A 130 -6.88 9.91 -3.29
C GLN A 130 -7.41 9.71 -1.86
N ASN A 131 -8.66 9.27 -1.73
CA ASN A 131 -9.22 8.82 -0.45
C ASN A 131 -8.83 7.36 -0.20
N ARG A 132 -7.83 7.14 0.67
CA ARG A 132 -7.31 5.81 0.99
C ARG A 132 -6.97 5.72 2.49
N ASN A 133 -7.88 5.21 3.28
CA ASN A 133 -7.67 4.97 4.71
C ASN A 133 -6.80 3.73 4.92
N ARG A 134 -5.76 3.87 5.75
CA ARG A 134 -4.85 2.78 6.14
C ARG A 134 -4.50 2.85 7.61
N LEU A 135 -4.12 1.70 8.14
CA LEU A 135 -3.55 1.52 9.47
C LEU A 135 -2.05 1.30 9.32
N TYR A 136 -1.28 1.97 10.18
CA TYR A 136 0.18 1.88 10.22
C TYR A 136 0.62 1.53 11.63
N TRP A 137 1.25 0.39 11.79
CA TRP A 137 1.92 -0.02 13.04
C TRP A 137 3.40 0.26 12.89
N THR A 138 3.97 1.03 13.80
CA THR A 138 5.39 1.42 13.74
C THR A 138 5.93 1.80 15.09
N ASN A 139 7.21 1.55 15.32
CA ASN A 139 7.99 2.07 16.43
C ASN A 139 8.82 3.31 16.07
N ILE A 140 8.67 3.84 14.85
CA ILE A 140 9.29 5.11 14.46
C ILE A 140 8.67 6.22 15.34
N PRO A 141 9.50 7.03 16.02
CA PRO A 141 8.97 8.06 16.90
C PRO A 141 8.30 9.21 16.14
N ASN A 142 7.37 9.92 16.79
CA ASN A 142 6.75 11.15 16.30
C ASN A 142 5.97 10.99 14.97
N VAL A 143 5.45 9.80 14.71
CA VAL A 143 4.54 9.58 13.57
C VAL A 143 3.12 10.00 13.98
N TYR A 144 2.55 10.92 13.22
CA TYR A 144 1.20 11.45 13.43
C TYR A 144 0.51 11.72 12.09
N GLN A 145 -0.78 12.01 12.13
CA GLN A 145 -1.51 12.38 10.93
C GLN A 145 -0.94 13.69 10.33
N PRO A 146 -0.64 13.70 9.03
CA PRO A 146 -0.19 14.92 8.37
C PRO A 146 -1.32 15.96 8.33
N LYS A 147 -0.94 17.24 8.24
CA LYS A 147 -1.91 18.32 7.95
C LYS A 147 -2.50 18.14 6.57
N ASP A 148 -3.78 18.47 6.40
CA ASP A 148 -4.42 18.44 5.09
C ASP A 148 -3.78 19.50 4.18
N LYS A 149 -3.28 19.04 3.04
CA LYS A 149 -2.69 19.90 1.99
C LYS A 149 -3.72 20.42 0.99
N GLY A 150 -4.99 20.06 1.13
CA GLY A 150 -6.06 20.49 0.25
C GLY A 150 -5.99 19.93 -1.18
N VAL A 151 -5.11 18.96 -1.49
CA VAL A 151 -4.94 18.45 -2.86
C VAL A 151 -6.23 17.80 -3.35
N SER A 152 -6.78 18.29 -4.44
CA SER A 152 -7.99 17.76 -5.08
C SER A 152 -7.67 16.90 -6.30
N LEU A 153 -8.69 16.22 -6.85
CA LEU A 153 -8.54 15.47 -8.10
C LEU A 153 -8.17 16.40 -9.26
N GLN A 154 -8.70 17.62 -9.28
CA GLN A 154 -8.43 18.61 -10.35
C GLN A 154 -6.95 19.02 -10.41
N ASP A 155 -6.26 19.02 -9.28
CA ASP A 155 -4.85 19.43 -9.20
C ASP A 155 -3.90 18.40 -9.84
N ILE A 156 -4.37 17.18 -10.09
CA ILE A 156 -3.54 16.09 -10.64
C ILE A 156 -4.01 15.61 -12.02
N LEU A 157 -5.09 16.16 -12.56
CA LEU A 157 -5.57 15.79 -13.89
C LEU A 157 -4.72 16.44 -14.99
N PHE A 158 -4.34 15.65 -15.98
CA PHE A 158 -3.78 16.18 -17.23
C PHE A 158 -4.90 16.83 -18.05
N ARG A 159 -4.63 18.00 -18.61
CA ARG A 159 -5.60 18.73 -19.45
C ARG A 159 -5.58 18.23 -20.89
N ASP A 160 -4.38 17.93 -21.40
CA ASP A 160 -4.17 17.42 -22.75
C ASP A 160 -3.80 15.94 -22.66
N VAL A 161 -4.70 15.10 -23.12
CA VAL A 161 -4.57 13.63 -23.09
C VAL A 161 -4.77 13.10 -24.51
N ASP A 162 -3.87 12.20 -24.94
CA ASP A 162 -3.93 11.54 -26.24
C ASP A 162 -5.29 10.81 -26.39
N GLU A 163 -5.89 10.87 -27.60
CA GLU A 163 -7.21 10.29 -27.89
C GLU A 163 -7.33 8.81 -27.55
N LYS A 164 -6.25 8.05 -27.64
CA LYS A 164 -6.23 6.62 -27.25
C LYS A 164 -6.62 6.34 -25.80
N TYR A 165 -6.57 7.35 -24.92
CA TYR A 165 -6.96 7.23 -23.50
C TYR A 165 -8.42 7.65 -23.26
N TYR A 166 -9.12 8.22 -24.26
CA TYR A 166 -10.53 8.51 -24.13
C TYR A 166 -11.37 7.23 -24.18
N LEU A 167 -12.45 7.26 -23.44
CA LEU A 167 -13.40 6.16 -23.46
C LEU A 167 -14.17 6.15 -24.77
N THR A 168 -14.47 4.98 -25.28
CA THR A 168 -15.44 4.82 -26.38
C THR A 168 -16.83 5.34 -25.93
N GLU A 169 -17.71 5.64 -26.87
CA GLU A 169 -19.11 6.05 -26.55
C GLU A 169 -19.82 5.05 -25.62
N LYS A 170 -19.61 3.73 -25.85
CA LYS A 170 -20.15 2.67 -24.98
C LYS A 170 -19.56 2.74 -23.58
N GLY A 171 -18.26 2.95 -23.46
CA GLY A 171 -17.55 3.12 -22.20
C GLY A 171 -18.02 4.37 -21.46
N SER A 172 -18.19 5.49 -22.17
CA SER A 172 -18.70 6.75 -21.62
C SER A 172 -20.12 6.57 -21.08
N LYS A 173 -21.06 6.01 -21.85
CA LYS A 173 -22.43 5.71 -21.42
C LYS A 173 -22.45 4.81 -20.16
N TYR A 174 -21.57 3.81 -20.11
CA TYR A 174 -21.47 2.90 -18.96
C TYR A 174 -21.06 3.62 -17.68
N ILE A 175 -20.14 4.58 -17.77
CA ILE A 175 -19.63 5.35 -16.60
C ILE A 175 -20.61 6.44 -16.20
N THR A 176 -21.28 7.09 -17.17
CA THR A 176 -22.19 8.20 -16.92
C THR A 176 -23.62 7.78 -16.56
N ASP A 177 -23.90 6.47 -16.52
CA ASP A 177 -25.21 5.96 -16.05
C ASP A 177 -25.47 6.44 -14.61
N ASN A 178 -26.50 7.27 -14.45
CA ASN A 178 -26.88 7.92 -13.19
C ASN A 178 -27.10 6.95 -12.02
N THR A 179 -27.52 5.70 -12.28
CA THR A 179 -27.72 4.68 -11.24
C THR A 179 -26.40 4.19 -10.66
N ARG A 180 -25.32 4.22 -11.45
CA ARG A 180 -23.97 3.82 -11.05
C ARG A 180 -23.16 4.98 -10.47
N LEU A 181 -23.27 6.18 -11.03
CA LEU A 181 -22.63 7.38 -10.53
C LEU A 181 -23.01 7.67 -9.07
N LYS A 182 -24.29 7.53 -8.73
CA LYS A 182 -24.78 7.77 -7.35
C LYS A 182 -24.25 6.76 -6.33
N LYS A 183 -23.80 5.58 -6.76
CA LYS A 183 -23.37 4.50 -5.84
C LYS A 183 -21.87 4.29 -5.73
N LYS A 184 -21.05 4.68 -6.73
CA LYS A 184 -19.66 4.24 -6.82
C LYS A 184 -18.62 5.30 -7.23
N PHE A 185 -18.99 6.46 -7.73
CA PHE A 185 -18.03 7.42 -8.24
C PHE A 185 -18.09 8.75 -7.48
N THR A 186 -16.91 9.26 -7.16
CA THR A 186 -16.74 10.61 -6.63
C THR A 186 -17.18 11.60 -7.71
N ALA A 187 -17.92 12.64 -7.33
CA ALA A 187 -18.27 13.71 -8.26
C ALA A 187 -17.00 14.26 -8.93
N LEU A 188 -17.03 14.37 -10.26
CA LEU A 188 -15.91 14.82 -11.08
C LEU A 188 -15.44 16.25 -10.75
N ASN A 189 -16.18 16.99 -9.92
CA ASN A 189 -16.02 18.42 -9.70
C ASN A 189 -15.27 18.76 -8.40
N GLY A 190 -14.03 18.29 -8.26
CA GLY A 190 -13.13 18.84 -7.25
C GLY A 190 -12.99 18.06 -5.95
N GLY A 191 -13.59 16.87 -5.84
CA GLY A 191 -13.45 15.99 -4.67
C GLY A 191 -12.17 15.16 -4.70
N LYS A 192 -12.03 14.29 -3.69
CA LYS A 192 -10.97 13.28 -3.65
C LYS A 192 -11.36 12.06 -4.49
N ALA A 193 -10.43 11.52 -5.26
CA ALA A 193 -10.62 10.28 -6.00
C ALA A 193 -10.82 9.09 -5.06
N LEU A 194 -11.64 8.13 -5.47
CA LEU A 194 -11.72 6.83 -4.81
C LEU A 194 -10.43 6.02 -5.06
N THR A 195 -10.14 5.08 -4.16
CA THR A 195 -9.05 4.13 -4.38
C THR A 195 -9.32 3.28 -5.61
N LEU A 196 -8.41 3.30 -6.59
CA LEU A 196 -8.46 2.38 -7.72
C LEU A 196 -8.17 0.95 -7.23
N MET A 197 -9.07 0.03 -7.60
CA MET A 197 -8.97 -1.39 -7.22
C MET A 197 -8.44 -2.19 -8.40
N SER A 198 -7.62 -3.21 -8.15
CA SER A 198 -7.08 -4.10 -9.19
C SER A 198 -8.13 -4.85 -10.01
N GLN A 199 -9.34 -5.00 -9.48
CA GLN A 199 -10.45 -5.68 -10.14
C GLN A 199 -11.06 -4.91 -11.32
N TYR A 200 -10.70 -3.64 -11.54
CA TYR A 200 -11.21 -2.88 -12.69
C TYR A 200 -10.63 -3.33 -14.04
N ASN A 201 -9.62 -4.19 -14.05
CA ASN A 201 -9.01 -4.73 -15.27
C ASN A 201 -9.66 -6.04 -15.78
N GLN A 202 -10.75 -6.53 -15.19
CA GLN A 202 -11.40 -7.78 -15.60
C GLN A 202 -12.67 -7.60 -16.44
N SER A 203 -12.97 -6.43 -16.95
CA SER A 203 -13.99 -6.29 -18.00
C SER A 203 -13.36 -6.59 -19.36
N LYS A 204 -13.45 -7.87 -19.74
CA LYS A 204 -13.34 -8.29 -21.14
C LYS A 204 -14.51 -7.74 -21.96
#